data_a274d99c573752a6e446cc33027f94b6
#
_entry.id   a274d99c573752a6e446cc33027f94b6
#
_cell.length_a   1.000
_cell.length_b   1.000
_cell.length_c   1.000
_cell.angle_alpha   90.00
_cell.angle_beta   90.00
_cell.angle_gamma   90.00
#
_symmetry.space_group_name_H-M   'P 1'
#
loop_
_entity.id
_entity.type
_entity.pdbx_description
1 polymer ?
#
loop_
_entity_poly.entity_id
_entity_poly.type
_entity_poly.pdbx_seq_one_letter_code
_entity_poly.pdbx_strand_id
1 'polypeptide(L)'
;MLKQCREYILQEDWESALSKANSILEFHATNYHALVFKGLALLHMKKNVESEKTYIQACKLDPNAPLAWQGLEKSYEMQKNWPKLMQLYEDWADAACAQSHTDVCATALSKWVRIVREHGTPAEIIHALRQFLPTSKYYALLYTLPAPDQSAPFSTPYFEAQMLVHGHSLANSYELLQRCL
;
A
#
# COMPACT_ATOMS: atom_id res chain seq x y z
N MET A 1 -26.43 9.04 11.49
CA MET A 1 -25.42 9.91 10.84
C MET A 1 -24.51 9.16 9.88
N LEU A 2 -23.72 8.15 10.29
CA LEU A 2 -22.86 7.36 9.35
C LEU A 2 -23.64 6.68 8.22
N LYS A 3 -24.85 6.16 8.51
CA LYS A 3 -25.71 5.54 7.50
C LYS A 3 -26.12 6.54 6.40
N GLN A 4 -26.49 7.76 6.79
CA GLN A 4 -26.83 8.82 5.84
C GLN A 4 -25.63 9.25 4.99
N CYS A 5 -24.44 9.36 5.61
CA CYS A 5 -23.21 9.65 4.87
C CYS A 5 -22.94 8.59 3.79
N ARG A 6 -23.14 7.31 4.13
CA ARG A 6 -23.01 6.19 3.18
C ARG A 6 -24.06 6.26 2.06
N GLU A 7 -25.28 6.67 2.37
CA GLU A 7 -26.36 6.85 1.37
C GLU A 7 -25.98 7.94 0.36
N TYR A 8 -25.46 9.08 0.79
CA TYR A 8 -24.96 10.12 -0.11
C TYR A 8 -23.79 9.64 -0.98
N ILE A 9 -22.88 8.85 -0.42
CA ILE A 9 -21.78 8.24 -1.21
C ILE A 9 -22.33 7.30 -2.30
N LEU A 10 -23.34 6.48 -1.99
CA LEU A 10 -23.97 5.60 -2.96
C LEU A 10 -24.74 6.36 -4.06
N GLN A 11 -25.20 7.57 -3.76
CA GLN A 11 -25.85 8.47 -4.71
C GLN A 11 -24.86 9.36 -5.46
N GLU A 12 -23.56 9.21 -5.19
CA GLU A 12 -22.47 10.06 -5.72
C GLU A 12 -22.63 11.55 -5.37
N ASP A 13 -23.41 11.87 -4.34
CA ASP A 13 -23.55 13.22 -3.79
C ASP A 13 -22.39 13.51 -2.83
N TRP A 14 -21.25 13.89 -3.42
CA TRP A 14 -19.99 14.07 -2.69
C TRP A 14 -20.01 15.28 -1.76
N GLU A 15 -20.77 16.32 -2.10
CA GLU A 15 -20.88 17.54 -1.28
C GLU A 15 -21.68 17.26 0.00
N SER A 16 -22.83 16.59 -0.12
CA SER A 16 -23.63 16.19 1.03
C SER A 16 -22.91 15.15 1.89
N ALA A 17 -22.21 14.21 1.26
CA ALA A 17 -21.37 13.23 1.96
C ALA A 17 -20.26 13.91 2.77
N LEU A 18 -19.57 14.89 2.19
CA LEU A 18 -18.51 15.67 2.85
C LEU A 18 -19.07 16.50 4.02
N SER A 19 -20.18 17.21 3.81
CA SER A 19 -20.84 17.98 4.85
C SER A 19 -21.25 17.10 6.03
N LYS A 20 -21.82 15.94 5.73
CA LYS A 20 -22.26 15.00 6.76
C LYS A 20 -21.09 14.37 7.52
N ALA A 21 -20.01 14.02 6.81
CA ALA A 21 -18.80 13.50 7.44
C ALA A 21 -18.17 14.55 8.37
N ASN A 22 -18.11 15.82 7.96
CA ASN A 22 -17.62 16.91 8.80
C ASN A 22 -18.47 17.08 10.05
N SER A 23 -19.80 17.07 9.93
CA SER A 23 -20.71 17.15 11.10
C SER A 23 -20.47 16.01 12.10
N ILE A 24 -20.14 14.80 11.61
CA ILE A 24 -19.79 13.69 12.51
C ILE A 24 -18.44 13.96 13.21
N LEU A 25 -17.47 14.49 12.48
CA LEU A 25 -16.12 14.76 13.01
C LEU A 25 -16.08 15.94 13.99
N GLU A 26 -17.03 16.89 13.91
CA GLU A 26 -17.21 17.96 14.90
C GLU A 26 -17.53 17.39 16.29
N PHE A 27 -18.35 16.33 16.35
CA PHE A 27 -18.71 15.68 17.62
C PHE A 27 -17.74 14.55 18.01
N HIS A 28 -17.16 13.87 17.03
CA HIS A 28 -16.29 12.71 17.20
C HIS A 28 -15.09 12.79 16.25
N ALA A 29 -14.11 13.62 16.59
CA ALA A 29 -12.95 13.93 15.75
C ALA A 29 -12.12 12.69 15.36
N THR A 30 -12.18 11.62 16.15
CA THR A 30 -11.46 10.34 15.94
C THR A 30 -12.34 9.25 15.33
N ASN A 31 -13.46 9.60 14.70
CA ASN A 31 -14.30 8.61 14.06
C ASN A 31 -13.68 8.13 12.74
N TYR A 32 -13.13 6.92 12.76
CA TYR A 32 -12.46 6.30 11.60
C TYR A 32 -13.32 6.32 10.33
N HIS A 33 -14.57 5.84 10.44
CA HIS A 33 -15.45 5.76 9.25
C HIS A 33 -15.82 7.13 8.69
N ALA A 34 -16.00 8.14 9.55
CA ALA A 34 -16.26 9.49 9.09
C ALA A 34 -15.04 10.08 8.34
N LEU A 35 -13.82 9.80 8.80
CA LEU A 35 -12.60 10.18 8.10
C LEU A 35 -12.49 9.47 6.74
N VAL A 36 -12.76 8.18 6.67
CA VAL A 36 -12.77 7.42 5.41
C VAL A 36 -13.78 8.00 4.42
N PHE A 37 -15.00 8.30 4.86
CA PHE A 37 -16.03 8.89 4.02
C PHE A 37 -15.67 10.31 3.56
N LYS A 38 -15.09 11.11 4.46
CA LYS A 38 -14.54 12.44 4.12
C LYS A 38 -13.44 12.34 3.07
N GLY A 39 -12.48 11.43 3.27
CA GLY A 39 -11.40 11.19 2.31
C GLY A 39 -11.92 10.79 0.93
N LEU A 40 -12.94 9.91 0.88
CA LEU A 40 -13.55 9.47 -0.37
C LEU A 40 -14.28 10.61 -1.10
N ALA A 41 -15.08 11.40 -0.39
CA ALA A 41 -15.77 12.54 -0.96
C ALA A 41 -14.77 13.57 -1.53
N LEU A 42 -13.72 13.90 -0.77
CA LEU A 42 -12.66 14.81 -1.21
C LEU A 42 -11.93 14.30 -2.46
N LEU A 43 -11.67 12.98 -2.54
CA LEU A 43 -11.02 12.36 -3.69
C LEU A 43 -11.86 12.55 -4.96
N HIS A 44 -13.16 12.26 -4.90
CA HIS A 44 -14.07 12.46 -6.04
C HIS A 44 -14.27 13.92 -6.41
N MET A 45 -14.19 14.82 -5.45
CA MET A 45 -14.17 16.28 -5.68
C MET A 45 -12.82 16.80 -6.22
N LYS A 46 -11.84 15.89 -6.50
CA LYS A 46 -10.48 16.21 -6.96
C LYS A 46 -9.65 17.06 -5.99
N LYS A 47 -10.02 17.09 -4.72
CA LYS A 47 -9.27 17.71 -3.62
C LYS A 47 -8.23 16.76 -3.06
N ASN A 48 -7.28 16.34 -3.91
CA ASN A 48 -6.35 15.25 -3.65
C ASN A 48 -5.51 15.44 -2.38
N VAL A 49 -5.01 16.65 -2.15
CA VAL A 49 -4.15 16.95 -0.97
C VAL A 49 -4.92 16.81 0.35
N GLU A 50 -6.17 17.29 0.37
CA GLU A 50 -7.02 17.18 1.56
C GLU A 50 -7.47 15.74 1.80
N SER A 51 -7.79 15.02 0.72
CA SER A 51 -8.12 13.59 0.74
C SER A 51 -6.97 12.78 1.33
N GLU A 52 -5.74 12.97 0.82
CA GLU A 52 -4.53 12.31 1.30
C GLU A 52 -4.32 12.53 2.81
N LYS A 53 -4.37 13.78 3.26
CA LYS A 53 -4.24 14.12 4.68
C LYS A 53 -5.29 13.42 5.54
N THR A 54 -6.53 13.37 5.06
CA THR A 54 -7.66 12.77 5.79
C THR A 54 -7.50 11.24 5.89
N TYR A 55 -7.09 10.58 4.82
CA TYR A 55 -6.84 9.14 4.85
C TYR A 55 -5.62 8.78 5.72
N ILE A 56 -4.53 9.57 5.67
CA ILE A 56 -3.37 9.37 6.55
C ILE A 56 -3.80 9.49 8.02
N GLN A 57 -4.67 10.43 8.34
CA GLN A 57 -5.22 10.55 9.69
C GLN A 57 -6.03 9.30 10.08
N ALA A 58 -6.83 8.75 9.18
CA ALA A 58 -7.57 7.51 9.42
C ALA A 58 -6.65 6.30 9.60
N CYS A 59 -5.59 6.15 8.79
CA CYS A 59 -4.59 5.08 8.96
C CYS A 59 -3.89 5.13 10.32
N LYS A 60 -3.61 6.34 10.83
CA LYS A 60 -3.00 6.52 12.16
C LYS A 60 -3.94 6.14 13.31
N LEU A 61 -5.25 6.30 13.12
CA LEU A 61 -6.25 5.94 14.14
C LEU A 61 -6.48 4.44 14.21
N ASP A 62 -6.57 3.79 13.07
CA ASP A 62 -6.71 2.34 12.98
C ASP A 62 -5.85 1.78 11.83
N PRO A 63 -4.59 1.44 12.13
CA PRO A 63 -3.66 0.89 11.14
C PRO A 63 -4.09 -0.46 10.56
N ASN A 64 -4.98 -1.20 11.25
CA ASN A 64 -5.45 -2.52 10.81
C ASN A 64 -6.63 -2.43 9.86
N ALA A 65 -7.36 -1.33 9.88
CA ALA A 65 -8.54 -1.19 9.04
C ALA A 65 -8.14 -0.86 7.58
N PRO A 66 -8.51 -1.70 6.60
CA PRO A 66 -7.97 -1.61 5.24
C PRO A 66 -8.53 -0.43 4.44
N LEU A 67 -9.69 0.11 4.81
CA LEU A 67 -10.41 1.09 3.97
C LEU A 67 -9.62 2.40 3.74
N ALA A 68 -8.90 2.88 4.74
CA ALA A 68 -8.10 4.09 4.60
C ALA A 68 -6.88 3.86 3.69
N TRP A 69 -6.21 2.71 3.84
CA TRP A 69 -5.11 2.31 2.97
C TRP A 69 -5.56 2.14 1.52
N GLN A 70 -6.70 1.48 1.29
CA GLN A 70 -7.31 1.34 -0.04
C GLN A 70 -7.71 2.70 -0.64
N GLY A 71 -8.15 3.64 0.19
CA GLY A 71 -8.45 5.01 -0.23
C GLY A 71 -7.21 5.76 -0.72
N LEU A 72 -6.09 5.65 0.00
CA LEU A 72 -4.80 6.20 -0.42
C LEU A 72 -4.26 5.51 -1.68
N GLU A 73 -4.33 4.17 -1.74
CA GLU A 73 -3.98 3.37 -2.90
C GLU A 73 -4.67 3.91 -4.16
N LYS A 74 -6.00 4.00 -4.13
CA LYS A 74 -6.80 4.52 -5.23
C LYS A 74 -6.43 5.97 -5.59
N SER A 75 -6.18 6.81 -4.58
CA SER A 75 -5.78 8.20 -4.80
C SER A 75 -4.45 8.31 -5.55
N TYR A 76 -3.44 7.52 -5.16
CA TYR A 76 -2.13 7.54 -5.79
C TYR A 76 -2.13 6.88 -7.17
N GLU A 77 -2.91 5.82 -7.37
CA GLU A 77 -3.11 5.20 -8.69
C GLU A 77 -3.74 6.17 -9.69
N MET A 78 -4.81 6.89 -9.28
CA MET A 78 -5.45 7.90 -10.13
C MET A 78 -4.50 9.04 -10.51
N GLN A 79 -3.58 9.41 -9.61
CA GLN A 79 -2.56 10.43 -9.85
C GLN A 79 -1.33 9.88 -10.57
N LYS A 80 -1.23 8.55 -10.78
CA LYS A 80 -0.04 7.84 -11.28
C LYS A 80 1.22 8.18 -10.47
N ASN A 81 1.06 8.38 -9.17
CA ASN A 81 2.16 8.71 -8.27
C ASN A 81 2.75 7.42 -7.68
N TRP A 82 3.53 6.73 -8.52
CA TRP A 82 4.13 5.44 -8.18
C TRP A 82 5.05 5.50 -6.96
N PRO A 83 5.92 6.51 -6.79
CA PRO A 83 6.76 6.62 -5.59
C PRO A 83 5.96 6.68 -4.29
N LYS A 84 4.89 7.48 -4.26
CA LYS A 84 4.02 7.52 -3.08
C LYS A 84 3.25 6.22 -2.86
N LEU A 85 2.89 5.53 -3.93
CA LEU A 85 2.22 4.24 -3.84
C LEU A 85 3.15 3.16 -3.29
N MET A 86 4.41 3.15 -3.68
CA MET A 86 5.43 2.25 -3.11
C MET A 86 5.61 2.51 -1.62
N GLN A 87 5.79 3.77 -1.22
CA GLN A 87 5.92 4.15 0.18
C GLN A 87 4.68 3.76 1.00
N LEU A 88 3.48 3.93 0.43
CA LEU A 88 2.23 3.52 1.08
C LEU A 88 2.23 2.03 1.43
N TYR A 89 2.66 1.17 0.53
CA TYR A 89 2.67 -0.27 0.78
C TYR A 89 3.75 -0.67 1.80
N GLU A 90 4.91 0.02 1.83
CA GLU A 90 5.90 -0.14 2.89
C GLU A 90 5.32 0.24 4.25
N ASP A 91 4.74 1.43 4.36
CA ASP A 91 4.13 1.93 5.61
C ASP A 91 3.01 1.00 6.09
N TRP A 92 2.20 0.47 5.16
CA TRP A 92 1.13 -0.48 5.48
C TRP A 92 1.69 -1.82 5.95
N ALA A 93 2.70 -2.35 5.28
CA ALA A 93 3.37 -3.57 5.69
C ALA A 93 4.02 -3.42 7.08
N ASP A 94 4.69 -2.29 7.33
CA ASP A 94 5.31 -1.98 8.62
C ASP A 94 4.28 -1.91 9.74
N ALA A 95 3.17 -1.22 9.51
CA ALA A 95 2.08 -1.11 10.48
C ALA A 95 1.45 -2.47 10.81
N ALA A 96 1.23 -3.31 9.79
CA ALA A 96 0.69 -4.64 9.95
C ALA A 96 1.67 -5.58 10.68
N CYS A 97 2.96 -5.55 10.32
CA CYS A 97 3.99 -6.35 10.98
C CYS A 97 4.19 -5.98 12.44
N ALA A 98 4.14 -4.69 12.78
CA ALA A 98 4.26 -4.21 14.16
C ALA A 98 3.15 -4.77 15.07
N GLN A 99 2.00 -5.12 14.49
CA GLN A 99 0.84 -5.66 15.20
C GLN A 99 0.66 -7.18 15.01
N SER A 100 1.64 -7.86 14.39
CA SER A 100 1.62 -9.31 14.12
C SER A 100 0.48 -9.77 13.19
N HIS A 101 -0.05 -8.87 12.35
CA HIS A 101 -1.03 -9.19 11.32
C HIS A 101 -0.34 -9.66 10.04
N THR A 102 0.11 -10.94 10.05
CA THR A 102 0.93 -11.53 8.98
C THR A 102 0.24 -11.52 7.61
N ASP A 103 -1.07 -11.80 7.56
CA ASP A 103 -1.84 -11.83 6.30
C ASP A 103 -1.94 -10.45 5.65
N VAL A 104 -2.16 -9.41 6.45
CA VAL A 104 -2.23 -8.02 5.98
C VAL A 104 -0.85 -7.57 5.50
N CYS A 105 0.18 -7.88 6.28
CA CYS A 105 1.57 -7.59 5.92
C CYS A 105 1.96 -8.28 4.60
N ALA A 106 1.65 -9.57 4.43
CA ALA A 106 1.90 -10.30 3.18
C ALA A 106 1.15 -9.69 1.98
N THR A 107 -0.10 -9.25 2.20
CA THR A 107 -0.89 -8.58 1.16
C THR A 107 -0.26 -7.24 0.74
N ALA A 108 0.14 -6.40 1.69
CA ALA A 108 0.79 -5.13 1.41
C ALA A 108 2.12 -5.32 0.66
N LEU A 109 2.94 -6.28 1.11
CA LEU A 109 4.21 -6.62 0.46
C LEU A 109 4.03 -7.16 -0.97
N SER A 110 3.02 -8.00 -1.22
CA SER A 110 2.75 -8.50 -2.57
C SER A 110 2.37 -7.38 -3.54
N LYS A 111 1.57 -6.42 -3.07
CA LYS A 111 1.23 -5.21 -3.84
C LYS A 111 2.46 -4.32 -4.09
N TRP A 112 3.28 -4.13 -3.07
CA TRP A 112 4.54 -3.38 -3.17
C TRP A 112 5.49 -3.98 -4.21
N VAL A 113 5.72 -5.29 -4.14
CA VAL A 113 6.52 -6.04 -5.11
C VAL A 113 6.01 -5.83 -6.53
N ARG A 114 4.70 -5.92 -6.75
CA ARG A 114 4.09 -5.70 -8.06
C ARG A 114 4.38 -4.30 -8.60
N ILE A 115 4.16 -3.27 -7.79
CA ILE A 115 4.35 -1.87 -8.22
C ILE A 115 5.83 -1.54 -8.47
N VAL A 116 6.72 -2.02 -7.62
CA VAL A 116 8.18 -1.85 -7.82
C VAL A 116 8.62 -2.50 -9.12
N ARG A 117 8.10 -3.69 -9.44
CA ARG A 117 8.41 -4.37 -10.70
C ARG A 117 7.89 -3.62 -11.93
N GLU A 118 6.69 -3.05 -11.85
CA GLU A 118 6.03 -2.40 -12.98
C GLU A 118 6.52 -0.96 -13.23
N HIS A 119 6.87 -0.25 -12.16
CA HIS A 119 7.11 1.20 -12.22
C HIS A 119 8.36 1.66 -11.47
N GLY A 120 9.08 0.74 -10.80
CA GLY A 120 10.26 1.08 -10.00
C GLY A 120 11.45 1.46 -10.86
N THR A 121 12.23 2.41 -10.37
CA THR A 121 13.58 2.69 -10.88
C THR A 121 14.55 1.57 -10.47
N PRO A 122 15.70 1.40 -11.15
CA PRO A 122 16.72 0.44 -10.70
C PRO A 122 17.14 0.62 -9.24
N ALA A 123 17.20 1.86 -8.75
CA ALA A 123 17.54 2.14 -7.36
C ALA A 123 16.46 1.65 -6.38
N GLU A 124 15.19 1.85 -6.70
CA GLU A 124 14.05 1.36 -5.90
C GLU A 124 13.96 -0.16 -5.93
N ILE A 125 14.23 -0.78 -7.08
CA ILE A 125 14.31 -2.25 -7.20
C ILE A 125 15.42 -2.80 -6.30
N ILE A 126 16.59 -2.17 -6.29
CA ILE A 126 17.71 -2.57 -5.43
C ILE A 126 17.36 -2.37 -3.95
N HIS A 127 16.72 -1.25 -3.62
CA HIS A 127 16.25 -1.00 -2.26
C HIS A 127 15.25 -2.10 -1.84
N ALA A 128 14.29 -2.40 -2.68
CA ALA A 128 13.33 -3.47 -2.52
C ALA A 128 14.02 -4.81 -2.24
N LEU A 129 14.98 -5.19 -3.06
CA LEU A 129 15.72 -6.44 -2.90
C LEU A 129 16.49 -6.50 -1.57
N ARG A 130 17.07 -5.39 -1.11
CA ARG A 130 17.75 -5.31 0.18
C ARG A 130 16.80 -5.51 1.36
N GLN A 131 15.57 -5.02 1.27
CA GLN A 131 14.54 -5.25 2.28
C GLN A 131 14.19 -6.75 2.42
N PHE A 132 14.34 -7.51 1.35
CA PHE A 132 14.05 -8.94 1.31
C PHE A 132 15.25 -9.86 1.60
N LEU A 133 16.41 -9.31 1.94
CA LEU A 133 17.53 -10.12 2.37
C LEU A 133 17.20 -10.86 3.69
N PRO A 134 17.85 -12.02 3.96
CA PRO A 134 17.56 -12.86 5.14
C PRO A 134 17.63 -12.16 6.49
N THR A 135 18.34 -11.04 6.54
CA THR A 135 18.45 -10.21 7.75
C THR A 135 17.31 -9.20 7.89
N SER A 136 16.44 -9.07 6.87
CA SER A 136 15.33 -8.13 6.92
C SER A 136 14.15 -8.71 7.71
N LYS A 137 13.37 -7.79 8.31
CA LYS A 137 12.13 -8.16 9.04
C LYS A 137 11.07 -8.83 8.15
N TYR A 138 11.18 -8.69 6.82
CA TYR A 138 10.25 -9.25 5.85
C TYR A 138 10.66 -10.60 5.29
N TYR A 139 11.86 -11.07 5.60
CA TYR A 139 12.38 -12.31 5.00
C TYR A 139 11.48 -13.52 5.21
N ALA A 140 10.96 -13.69 6.42
CA ALA A 140 10.06 -14.79 6.74
C ALA A 140 8.74 -14.75 5.96
N LEU A 141 8.28 -13.54 5.60
CA LEU A 141 7.03 -13.34 4.85
C LEU A 141 7.20 -13.61 3.36
N LEU A 142 8.40 -13.51 2.81
CA LEU A 142 8.69 -13.85 1.41
C LEU A 142 8.31 -15.27 1.07
N TYR A 143 8.53 -16.20 1.99
CA TYR A 143 8.17 -17.62 1.80
C TYR A 143 6.65 -17.86 1.78
N THR A 144 5.86 -16.91 2.27
CA THR A 144 4.38 -16.98 2.23
C THR A 144 3.80 -16.37 0.94
N LEU A 145 4.59 -15.61 0.18
CA LEU A 145 4.17 -15.06 -1.10
C LEU A 145 4.12 -16.19 -2.15
N PRO A 146 3.12 -16.17 -3.05
CA PRO A 146 3.06 -17.13 -4.13
C PRO A 146 4.34 -17.05 -4.98
N ALA A 147 4.86 -18.20 -5.39
CA ALA A 147 6.00 -18.25 -6.30
C ALA A 147 5.71 -17.44 -7.56
N PRO A 148 6.70 -16.70 -8.09
CA PRO A 148 6.52 -15.92 -9.30
C PRO A 148 6.08 -16.83 -10.45
N ASP A 149 5.16 -16.35 -11.27
CA ASP A 149 4.69 -17.09 -12.44
C ASP A 149 5.87 -17.36 -13.40
N GLN A 150 6.20 -18.62 -13.57
CA GLN A 150 7.30 -19.05 -14.44
C GLN A 150 7.08 -18.74 -15.92
N SER A 151 5.84 -18.35 -16.29
CA SER A 151 5.51 -17.93 -17.66
C SER A 151 5.84 -16.45 -17.94
N ALA A 152 6.16 -15.65 -16.91
CA ALA A 152 6.55 -14.26 -17.09
C ALA A 152 7.95 -14.17 -17.76
N PRO A 153 8.15 -13.23 -18.69
CA PRO A 153 9.45 -13.10 -19.36
C PRO A 153 10.55 -12.81 -18.35
N PHE A 154 11.61 -13.61 -18.39
CA PHE A 154 12.79 -13.59 -17.50
C PHE A 154 13.63 -12.30 -17.56
N SER A 155 13.10 -11.23 -18.09
CA SER A 155 13.85 -10.03 -18.47
C SER A 155 14.01 -8.98 -17.38
N THR A 156 13.55 -9.23 -16.17
CA THR A 156 13.74 -8.28 -15.06
C THR A 156 14.66 -8.86 -13.99
N PRO A 157 15.78 -8.15 -13.64
CA PRO A 157 16.71 -8.54 -12.59
C PRO A 157 16.01 -8.86 -11.25
N TYR A 158 14.87 -8.23 -11.02
CA TYR A 158 14.03 -8.45 -9.86
C TYR A 158 13.39 -9.86 -9.84
N PHE A 159 12.87 -10.35 -10.97
CA PHE A 159 12.30 -11.70 -11.07
C PHE A 159 13.35 -12.76 -10.79
N GLU A 160 14.56 -12.57 -11.34
CA GLU A 160 15.69 -13.45 -11.10
C GLU A 160 16.11 -13.48 -9.62
N ALA A 161 16.15 -12.31 -8.96
CA ALA A 161 16.44 -12.22 -7.53
C ALA A 161 15.35 -12.87 -6.67
N GLN A 162 14.08 -12.75 -7.05
CA GLN A 162 12.97 -13.41 -6.36
C GLN A 162 13.01 -14.93 -6.53
N MET A 163 13.35 -15.42 -7.73
CA MET A 163 13.58 -16.84 -7.99
C MET A 163 14.73 -17.41 -7.17
N LEU A 164 15.80 -16.62 -6.99
CA LEU A 164 16.96 -17.01 -6.19
C LEU A 164 16.65 -17.06 -4.68
N VAL A 165 15.87 -16.12 -4.18
CA VAL A 165 15.40 -16.13 -2.79
C VAL A 165 14.55 -17.37 -2.50
N HIS A 166 13.71 -17.79 -3.44
CA HIS A 166 12.84 -18.97 -3.30
C HIS A 166 13.55 -20.29 -3.58
N GLY A 167 14.66 -20.30 -4.30
CA GLY A 167 15.27 -21.56 -4.77
C GLY A 167 16.77 -21.74 -4.52
N HIS A 168 17.54 -20.72 -4.17
CA HIS A 168 19.00 -20.80 -4.18
C HIS A 168 19.70 -20.02 -3.07
N SER A 169 21.02 -20.28 -2.89
CA SER A 169 21.85 -19.69 -1.86
C SER A 169 22.00 -18.17 -2.00
N LEU A 170 22.12 -17.51 -0.87
CA LEU A 170 22.35 -16.07 -0.72
C LEU A 170 23.47 -15.47 -1.58
N ALA A 171 24.54 -16.27 -1.85
CA ALA A 171 25.66 -15.84 -2.66
C ALA A 171 25.24 -15.48 -4.09
N ASN A 172 24.36 -16.28 -4.68
CA ASN A 172 23.89 -16.08 -6.05
C ASN A 172 22.94 -14.88 -6.17
N SER A 173 22.12 -14.61 -5.12
CA SER A 173 21.25 -13.43 -5.08
C SER A 173 22.05 -12.14 -5.02
N TYR A 174 23.20 -12.14 -4.32
CA TYR A 174 24.09 -10.99 -4.19
C TYR A 174 24.87 -10.71 -5.49
N GLU A 175 25.33 -11.76 -6.18
CA GLU A 175 25.99 -11.62 -7.50
C GLU A 175 25.04 -11.06 -8.55
N LEU A 176 23.78 -11.49 -8.55
CA LEU A 176 22.77 -10.95 -9.47
C LEU A 176 22.46 -9.48 -9.18
N LEU A 177 22.37 -9.11 -7.92
CA LEU A 177 22.23 -7.71 -7.49
C LEU A 177 23.40 -6.84 -8.00
N GLN A 178 24.63 -7.34 -7.95
CA GLN A 178 25.80 -6.62 -8.46
C GLN A 178 25.82 -6.49 -9.98
N ARG A 179 25.24 -7.43 -10.72
CA ARG A 179 25.09 -7.35 -12.19
C ARG A 179 23.99 -6.41 -12.66
N CYS A 180 23.06 -6.05 -11.75
CA CYS A 180 21.98 -5.09 -12.01
C CYS A 180 22.37 -3.64 -11.69
N LEU A 181 23.53 -3.44 -11.08
CA LEU A 181 24.20 -2.14 -10.82
C LEU A 181 25.10 -1.78 -11.99
#